data_8994d864cba8fb7b488bddbd88a4754f
#
_entry.id   8994d864cba8fb7b488bddbd88a4754f
#
_cell.length_a   1.000
_cell.length_b   1.000
_cell.length_c   1.000
_cell.angle_alpha   90.00
_cell.angle_beta   90.00
_cell.angle_gamma   90.00
#
_symmetry.space_group_name_H-M   'P 1'
#
loop_
_entity.id
_entity.type
_entity.pdbx_description
1 polymer ?
#
loop_
_entity_poly.entity_id
_entity_poly.type
_entity_poly.pdbx_seq_one_letter_code
_entity_poly.pdbx_strand_id
1 'polypeptide(L)'
;MVPNRYYLSYMADIAMMSYRLSTFVLSLCLMFPLLVQAGTAADFAAASRTQQAELLQQWAAAPEPARLPLLQALRDESVVLDRNQQPFRDVQGTLTPLDGNAEPVGATKKLFMNNRLRGLVATALAAHQLVSDDAATRLNAVRQLQSDSSTEQLPLLVQRLNVEKDAQVHDALNTAIATRQLSDPNPLVRLEAVKRLGQTGDPQMQARLQPLTQVQNEPDTGVRAAAQESLDQIKHSLIVGDLLGQAFTGLSLGSILLLAALGLAITYGLLGVINMAHGEMLMLGAYATWLVQSLCQQFAPSWLAYYPLLALPVAFFITAGVGMVLERTVIRHLYGRPLETLLATWGISLMLIQLVRMLFGTQNLEVANPAWLSGGLHLLPNLVLPYNRIAVIVFVLGVLLLTWLLLNKTRLGMNVRAVTQNRAMADCCGVPTGRVDMLAFGLGSGIAGLGGVALSQLGNVGPELGQGYIIDSFLVVVLGGVGQLAGTVVAAFSLGILNKVLEPQIGAVLGKIVILVLIVLFIQKRPQGLFAFKGRVID
;
A
#
# COMPACT_ATOMS: atom_id res chain seq x y z
N MET A 1 -50.80 -78.76 28.66
CA MET A 1 -50.21 -77.49 28.20
C MET A 1 -49.03 -77.84 27.35
N VAL A 2 -49.15 -77.78 26.04
CA VAL A 2 -48.03 -78.02 25.10
C VAL A 2 -47.56 -76.68 24.56
N PRO A 3 -46.30 -76.27 24.71
CA PRO A 3 -45.84 -75.02 24.16
C PRO A 3 -45.57 -75.22 22.66
N ASN A 4 -46.04 -74.27 21.93
CA ASN A 4 -46.16 -74.17 20.48
C ASN A 4 -44.75 -74.13 19.81
N ARG A 5 -44.27 -75.24 19.28
CA ARG A 5 -43.01 -75.41 18.55
C ARG A 5 -42.96 -74.63 17.20
N TYR A 6 -44.07 -74.17 16.72
CA TYR A 6 -44.20 -73.48 15.44
C TYR A 6 -43.76 -71.98 15.51
N TYR A 7 -43.86 -71.37 16.67
CA TYR A 7 -43.45 -69.95 16.81
C TYR A 7 -41.95 -69.72 16.81
N LEU A 8 -41.18 -70.69 17.31
CA LEU A 8 -39.68 -70.58 17.36
C LEU A 8 -39.07 -70.84 15.97
N SER A 9 -39.65 -71.69 15.12
CA SER A 9 -39.12 -71.87 13.76
C SER A 9 -39.34 -70.64 12.85
N TYR A 10 -40.50 -70.01 13.00
CA TYR A 10 -40.82 -68.81 12.20
C TYR A 10 -39.99 -67.58 12.54
N MET A 11 -39.63 -67.42 13.81
CA MET A 11 -38.72 -66.34 14.26
C MET A 11 -37.28 -66.63 13.85
N ALA A 12 -36.87 -67.88 13.77
CA ALA A 12 -35.51 -68.26 13.30
C ALA A 12 -35.39 -68.04 11.78
N ASP A 13 -36.44 -68.30 10.98
CA ASP A 13 -36.43 -68.08 9.54
C ASP A 13 -36.45 -66.57 9.21
N ILE A 14 -37.23 -65.78 9.94
CA ILE A 14 -37.21 -64.29 9.80
C ILE A 14 -35.88 -63.69 10.19
N ALA A 15 -35.26 -64.15 11.27
CA ALA A 15 -33.92 -63.69 11.70
C ALA A 15 -32.84 -64.12 10.69
N MET A 16 -32.92 -65.31 10.12
CA MET A 16 -31.98 -65.78 9.09
C MET A 16 -32.19 -65.04 7.75
N MET A 17 -33.45 -64.69 7.39
CA MET A 17 -33.75 -63.93 6.19
C MET A 17 -33.33 -62.46 6.32
N SER A 18 -33.48 -61.84 7.51
CA SER A 18 -32.97 -60.50 7.80
C SER A 18 -31.45 -60.45 7.81
N TYR A 19 -30.77 -61.46 8.32
CA TYR A 19 -29.32 -61.58 8.30
C TYR A 19 -28.74 -61.79 6.90
N ARG A 20 -29.42 -62.58 6.06
CA ARG A 20 -29.02 -62.76 4.64
C ARG A 20 -29.31 -61.50 3.82
N LEU A 21 -30.38 -60.75 4.13
CA LEU A 21 -30.69 -59.46 3.45
C LEU A 21 -29.69 -58.37 3.86
N SER A 22 -29.33 -58.31 5.16
CA SER A 22 -28.33 -57.36 5.64
C SER A 22 -26.92 -57.68 5.12
N THR A 23 -26.54 -58.94 5.02
CA THR A 23 -25.24 -59.37 4.43
C THR A 23 -25.22 -59.17 2.92
N PHE A 24 -26.35 -59.31 2.21
CA PHE A 24 -26.47 -59.01 0.78
C PHE A 24 -26.43 -57.51 0.50
N VAL A 25 -27.09 -56.67 1.31
CA VAL A 25 -27.02 -55.22 1.24
C VAL A 25 -25.63 -54.70 1.63
N LEU A 26 -24.98 -55.29 2.65
CA LEU A 26 -23.60 -54.97 3.03
C LEU A 26 -22.62 -55.41 1.96
N SER A 27 -22.83 -56.57 1.33
CA SER A 27 -21.99 -57.05 0.21
C SER A 27 -22.25 -56.20 -1.08
N LEU A 28 -23.46 -55.74 -1.31
CA LEU A 28 -23.76 -54.83 -2.43
C LEU A 28 -23.20 -53.43 -2.20
N CYS A 29 -23.20 -52.94 -0.95
CA CYS A 29 -22.51 -51.70 -0.58
C CYS A 29 -20.97 -51.82 -0.59
N LEU A 30 -20.43 -53.02 -0.39
CA LEU A 30 -18.97 -53.28 -0.50
C LEU A 30 -18.54 -53.60 -1.95
N MET A 31 -19.48 -53.92 -2.84
CA MET A 31 -19.21 -54.15 -4.27
C MET A 31 -19.40 -52.88 -5.15
N PHE A 32 -19.82 -51.75 -4.59
CA PHE A 32 -19.64 -50.44 -5.16
C PHE A 32 -18.55 -49.71 -4.37
N PRO A 33 -17.27 -49.96 -4.63
CA PRO A 33 -16.37 -48.85 -4.57
C PRO A 33 -16.88 -47.93 -5.67
N LEU A 34 -17.49 -46.81 -5.32
CA LEU A 34 -17.40 -45.62 -6.11
C LEU A 34 -15.93 -45.34 -6.28
N LEU A 35 -15.34 -46.05 -7.24
CA LEU A 35 -14.17 -45.57 -7.96
C LEU A 35 -14.65 -44.29 -8.67
N VAL A 36 -14.74 -43.21 -7.90
CA VAL A 36 -14.35 -41.91 -8.43
C VAL A 36 -12.87 -42.09 -8.73
N GLN A 37 -12.57 -42.64 -9.91
CA GLN A 37 -11.23 -42.59 -10.48
C GLN A 37 -10.89 -41.14 -10.50
N ALA A 38 -9.98 -40.72 -9.61
CA ALA A 38 -9.32 -39.44 -9.72
C ALA A 38 -8.71 -39.44 -11.13
N GLY A 39 -9.29 -38.69 -12.07
CA GLY A 39 -8.79 -38.65 -13.44
C GLY A 39 -7.31 -38.36 -13.39
N THR A 40 -6.54 -39.25 -13.97
CA THR A 40 -5.09 -39.14 -13.98
C THR A 40 -4.69 -37.99 -14.95
N ALA A 41 -3.48 -37.52 -14.85
CA ALA A 41 -2.95 -36.52 -15.79
C ALA A 41 -2.92 -37.11 -17.22
N ALA A 42 -2.74 -38.41 -17.37
CA ALA A 42 -2.82 -39.13 -18.64
C ALA A 42 -4.24 -39.10 -19.24
N ASP A 43 -5.29 -39.34 -18.43
CA ASP A 43 -6.68 -39.25 -18.88
C ASP A 43 -7.03 -37.84 -19.36
N PHE A 44 -6.57 -36.80 -18.66
CA PHE A 44 -6.73 -35.41 -19.08
C PHE A 44 -6.01 -35.12 -20.39
N ALA A 45 -4.81 -35.64 -20.57
CA ALA A 45 -4.01 -35.44 -21.78
C ALA A 45 -4.61 -36.12 -23.01
N ALA A 46 -5.22 -37.30 -22.82
CA ALA A 46 -5.87 -38.07 -23.89
C ALA A 46 -7.28 -37.55 -24.23
N ALA A 47 -7.92 -36.80 -23.34
CA ALA A 47 -9.28 -36.31 -23.49
C ALA A 47 -9.43 -35.26 -24.58
N SER A 48 -10.55 -35.24 -25.27
CA SER A 48 -10.94 -34.17 -26.19
C SER A 48 -11.10 -32.83 -25.42
N ARG A 49 -11.00 -31.69 -26.12
CA ARG A 49 -11.11 -30.34 -25.49
C ARG A 49 -12.41 -30.13 -24.72
N THR A 50 -13.51 -30.73 -25.16
CA THR A 50 -14.80 -30.67 -24.45
C THR A 50 -14.73 -31.48 -23.16
N GLN A 51 -14.19 -32.70 -23.23
CA GLN A 51 -14.00 -33.58 -22.07
C GLN A 51 -12.99 -32.98 -21.06
N GLN A 52 -11.93 -32.32 -21.54
CA GLN A 52 -11.00 -31.58 -20.67
C GLN A 52 -11.71 -30.47 -19.87
N ALA A 53 -12.63 -29.75 -20.52
CA ALA A 53 -13.43 -28.73 -19.84
C ALA A 53 -14.36 -29.33 -18.79
N GLU A 54 -15.03 -30.44 -19.09
CA GLU A 54 -15.89 -31.17 -18.14
C GLU A 54 -15.11 -31.74 -16.96
N LEU A 55 -13.93 -32.32 -17.20
CA LEU A 55 -13.04 -32.79 -16.14
C LEU A 55 -12.60 -31.65 -15.22
N LEU A 56 -12.22 -30.51 -15.76
CA LEU A 56 -11.83 -29.33 -14.95
C LEU A 56 -12.98 -28.79 -14.10
N GLN A 57 -14.21 -28.80 -14.61
CA GLN A 57 -15.41 -28.42 -13.85
C GLN A 57 -15.69 -29.43 -12.72
N GLN A 58 -15.58 -30.73 -12.99
CA GLN A 58 -15.72 -31.78 -11.96
C GLN A 58 -14.63 -31.65 -10.89
N TRP A 59 -13.39 -31.38 -11.27
CA TRP A 59 -12.27 -31.20 -10.33
C TRP A 59 -12.44 -29.92 -9.50
N ALA A 60 -13.01 -28.86 -10.07
CA ALA A 60 -13.35 -27.65 -9.32
C ALA A 60 -14.45 -27.88 -8.27
N ALA A 61 -15.40 -28.79 -8.56
CA ALA A 61 -16.49 -29.14 -7.62
C ALA A 61 -16.03 -30.09 -6.50
N ALA A 62 -15.04 -30.96 -6.78
CA ALA A 62 -14.50 -31.95 -5.83
C ALA A 62 -12.96 -31.88 -5.81
N PRO A 63 -12.37 -30.96 -5.03
CA PRO A 63 -10.91 -30.80 -4.96
C PRO A 63 -10.24 -31.96 -4.25
N GLU A 64 -9.20 -32.53 -4.88
CA GLU A 64 -8.35 -33.57 -4.34
C GLU A 64 -6.87 -33.15 -4.36
N PRO A 65 -6.11 -33.28 -3.25
CA PRO A 65 -4.72 -32.83 -3.20
C PRO A 65 -3.81 -33.44 -4.28
N ALA A 66 -4.11 -34.66 -4.71
CA ALA A 66 -3.35 -35.37 -5.73
C ALA A 66 -3.31 -34.68 -7.09
N ARG A 67 -4.33 -33.84 -7.41
CA ARG A 67 -4.44 -33.14 -8.69
C ARG A 67 -3.72 -31.79 -8.71
N LEU A 68 -3.27 -31.30 -7.55
CA LEU A 68 -2.64 -29.98 -7.41
C LEU A 68 -1.38 -29.81 -8.30
N PRO A 69 -0.45 -30.78 -8.37
CA PRO A 69 0.73 -30.66 -9.24
C PRO A 69 0.39 -30.51 -10.72
N LEU A 70 -0.61 -31.27 -11.19
CA LEU A 70 -1.07 -31.18 -12.58
C LEU A 70 -1.71 -29.80 -12.88
N LEU A 71 -2.60 -29.33 -11.99
CA LEU A 71 -3.25 -28.01 -12.16
C LEU A 71 -2.23 -26.87 -12.14
N GLN A 72 -1.20 -26.95 -11.30
CA GLN A 72 -0.08 -25.99 -11.30
C GLN A 72 0.70 -26.04 -12.60
N ALA A 73 1.04 -27.24 -13.10
CA ALA A 73 1.75 -27.40 -14.35
C ALA A 73 0.95 -26.90 -15.56
N LEU A 74 -0.38 -27.10 -15.56
CA LEU A 74 -1.30 -26.57 -16.56
C LEU A 74 -1.35 -25.04 -16.53
N ARG A 75 -1.46 -24.43 -15.33
CA ARG A 75 -1.42 -22.97 -15.18
C ARG A 75 -0.13 -22.36 -15.70
N ASP A 76 1.02 -22.98 -15.38
CA ASP A 76 2.35 -22.53 -15.77
C ASP A 76 2.68 -22.86 -17.24
N GLU A 77 1.74 -23.49 -17.97
CA GLU A 77 1.91 -23.97 -19.34
C GLU A 77 3.16 -24.85 -19.53
N SER A 78 3.55 -25.55 -18.51
CA SER A 78 4.74 -26.40 -18.47
C SER A 78 4.45 -27.88 -18.77
N VAL A 79 3.21 -28.22 -19.16
CA VAL A 79 2.83 -29.59 -19.50
C VAL A 79 3.23 -29.90 -20.93
N VAL A 80 4.04 -30.95 -21.07
CA VAL A 80 4.46 -31.52 -22.36
C VAL A 80 4.07 -33.01 -22.43
N LEU A 81 3.74 -33.46 -23.60
CA LEU A 81 3.37 -34.85 -23.88
C LEU A 81 4.53 -35.55 -24.59
N ASP A 82 4.86 -36.77 -24.17
CA ASP A 82 5.81 -37.62 -24.86
C ASP A 82 5.17 -38.30 -26.10
N ARG A 83 5.92 -39.16 -26.80
CA ARG A 83 5.44 -39.91 -27.96
C ARG A 83 4.27 -40.86 -27.60
N ASN A 84 4.15 -41.29 -26.36
CA ASN A 84 3.10 -42.16 -25.84
C ASN A 84 1.93 -41.38 -25.21
N GLN A 85 1.89 -40.05 -25.40
CA GLN A 85 0.92 -39.10 -24.81
C GLN A 85 0.92 -39.07 -23.27
N GLN A 86 2.03 -39.48 -22.63
CA GLN A 86 2.21 -39.33 -21.21
C GLN A 86 2.56 -37.89 -20.85
N PRO A 87 1.92 -37.29 -19.81
CA PRO A 87 2.16 -35.92 -19.41
C PRO A 87 3.37 -35.78 -18.50
N PHE A 88 4.25 -34.85 -18.85
CA PHE A 88 5.42 -34.46 -18.07
C PHE A 88 5.36 -32.96 -17.80
N ARG A 89 5.93 -32.55 -16.67
CA ARG A 89 6.19 -31.13 -16.39
C ARG A 89 7.60 -30.79 -16.85
N ASP A 90 7.71 -29.80 -17.73
CA ASP A 90 8.99 -29.25 -18.19
C ASP A 90 9.36 -28.01 -17.35
N VAL A 91 10.44 -28.10 -16.60
CA VAL A 91 11.01 -26.97 -15.86
C VAL A 91 12.44 -26.79 -16.33
N GLN A 92 12.66 -25.80 -17.19
CA GLN A 92 13.97 -25.46 -17.74
C GLN A 92 14.70 -26.64 -18.40
N GLY A 93 13.97 -27.50 -19.12
CA GLY A 93 14.53 -28.67 -19.79
C GLY A 93 14.61 -29.94 -18.94
N THR A 94 14.21 -29.87 -17.66
CA THR A 94 14.10 -31.05 -16.80
C THR A 94 12.66 -31.57 -16.83
N LEU A 95 12.47 -32.79 -17.34
CA LEU A 95 11.17 -33.44 -17.45
C LEU A 95 10.88 -34.25 -16.18
N THR A 96 9.80 -33.88 -15.49
CA THR A 96 9.30 -34.62 -14.31
C THR A 96 7.95 -35.25 -14.64
N PRO A 97 7.73 -36.56 -14.36
CA PRO A 97 6.44 -37.19 -14.64
C PRO A 97 5.35 -36.60 -13.74
N LEU A 98 4.16 -36.41 -14.29
CA LEU A 98 2.99 -35.94 -13.55
C LEU A 98 2.16 -37.11 -13.00
N ASP A 99 2.30 -38.30 -13.58
CA ASP A 99 1.72 -39.55 -13.12
C ASP A 99 2.82 -40.61 -12.99
N GLY A 100 2.96 -41.19 -11.78
CA GLY A 100 3.91 -42.29 -11.52
C GLY A 100 5.39 -41.95 -11.72
N ASN A 101 6.20 -42.97 -12.09
CA ASN A 101 7.66 -42.87 -12.27
C ASN A 101 8.05 -43.18 -13.73
N ALA A 102 7.28 -42.73 -14.69
CA ALA A 102 7.59 -42.97 -16.11
C ALA A 102 8.79 -42.13 -16.59
N GLU A 103 9.68 -42.74 -17.40
CA GLU A 103 10.73 -42.00 -18.10
C GLU A 103 10.20 -41.49 -19.46
N PRO A 104 10.57 -40.25 -19.88
CA PRO A 104 10.06 -39.68 -21.13
C PRO A 104 10.64 -40.42 -22.33
N VAL A 105 9.77 -40.78 -23.28
CA VAL A 105 10.13 -41.54 -24.49
C VAL A 105 10.02 -40.62 -25.74
N GLY A 106 11.15 -40.20 -26.27
CA GLY A 106 11.23 -39.48 -27.55
C GLY A 106 11.01 -37.97 -27.44
N ALA A 107 10.61 -37.36 -28.58
CA ALA A 107 10.39 -35.92 -28.65
C ALA A 107 9.07 -35.53 -27.94
N THR A 108 9.14 -34.47 -27.15
CA THR A 108 8.00 -33.94 -26.39
C THR A 108 7.24 -32.88 -27.17
N LYS A 109 5.92 -32.82 -27.02
CA LYS A 109 5.04 -31.81 -27.62
C LYS A 109 4.31 -31.05 -26.53
N LYS A 110 4.34 -29.72 -26.55
CA LYS A 110 3.64 -28.87 -25.57
C LYS A 110 2.11 -29.05 -25.71
N LEU A 111 1.43 -29.19 -24.57
CA LEU A 111 -0.02 -29.26 -24.53
C LEU A 111 -0.59 -27.85 -24.75
N PHE A 112 -1.35 -27.65 -25.83
CA PHE A 112 -1.94 -26.35 -26.15
C PHE A 112 -3.28 -26.16 -25.46
N MET A 113 -3.42 -25.09 -24.69
CA MET A 113 -4.69 -24.69 -24.04
C MET A 113 -5.25 -23.41 -24.67
N ASN A 114 -6.55 -23.40 -24.92
CA ASN A 114 -7.28 -22.19 -25.30
C ASN A 114 -7.64 -21.34 -24.06
N ASN A 115 -8.08 -20.10 -24.29
CA ASN A 115 -8.43 -19.18 -23.19
C ASN A 115 -9.54 -19.71 -22.26
N ARG A 116 -10.51 -20.49 -22.79
CA ARG A 116 -11.56 -21.11 -22.00
C ARG A 116 -10.99 -22.16 -21.03
N LEU A 117 -10.12 -23.04 -21.50
CA LEU A 117 -9.46 -24.04 -20.65
C LEU A 117 -8.57 -23.39 -19.61
N ARG A 118 -7.84 -22.33 -19.95
CA ARG A 118 -7.04 -21.55 -18.98
C ARG A 118 -7.88 -21.00 -17.84
N GLY A 119 -9.07 -20.45 -18.16
CA GLY A 119 -10.02 -19.99 -17.14
C GLY A 119 -10.47 -21.13 -16.22
N LEU A 120 -10.85 -22.29 -16.79
CA LEU A 120 -11.27 -23.45 -16.02
C LEU A 120 -10.14 -24.05 -15.16
N VAL A 121 -8.91 -24.06 -15.65
CA VAL A 121 -7.73 -24.47 -14.88
C VAL A 121 -7.52 -23.52 -13.69
N ALA A 122 -7.63 -22.22 -13.91
CA ALA A 122 -7.49 -21.23 -12.84
C ALA A 122 -8.57 -21.44 -11.76
N THR A 123 -9.81 -21.68 -12.16
CA THR A 123 -10.93 -21.99 -11.26
C THR A 123 -10.73 -23.31 -10.50
N ALA A 124 -10.33 -24.39 -11.18
CA ALA A 124 -10.05 -25.67 -10.54
C ALA A 124 -8.87 -25.58 -9.56
N LEU A 125 -7.81 -24.86 -9.93
CA LEU A 125 -6.67 -24.64 -9.06
C LEU A 125 -7.07 -23.86 -7.81
N ALA A 126 -7.85 -22.79 -7.96
CA ALA A 126 -8.36 -22.02 -6.83
C ALA A 126 -9.23 -22.87 -5.90
N ALA A 127 -10.11 -23.72 -6.45
CA ALA A 127 -10.90 -24.66 -5.64
C ALA A 127 -10.02 -25.62 -4.82
N HIS A 128 -8.95 -26.13 -5.39
CA HIS A 128 -7.99 -26.98 -4.66
C HIS A 128 -7.19 -26.21 -3.60
N GLN A 129 -6.84 -24.95 -3.86
CA GLN A 129 -6.14 -24.07 -2.92
C GLN A 129 -7.00 -23.65 -1.72
N LEU A 130 -8.34 -23.72 -1.82
CA LEU A 130 -9.24 -23.49 -0.69
C LEU A 130 -9.04 -24.48 0.47
N VAL A 131 -8.48 -25.64 0.22
CA VAL A 131 -8.23 -26.70 1.23
C VAL A 131 -6.82 -26.62 1.80
N SER A 132 -6.00 -25.66 1.39
CA SER A 132 -4.64 -25.45 1.87
C SER A 132 -4.60 -25.11 3.37
N ASP A 133 -3.54 -25.53 4.07
CA ASP A 133 -3.31 -25.19 5.47
C ASP A 133 -2.96 -23.69 5.66
N ASP A 134 -2.37 -23.06 4.65
CA ASP A 134 -1.99 -21.65 4.67
C ASP A 134 -3.19 -20.71 4.41
N ALA A 135 -3.48 -19.81 5.37
CA ALA A 135 -4.58 -18.86 5.29
C ALA A 135 -4.44 -17.86 4.12
N ALA A 136 -3.20 -17.43 3.81
CA ALA A 136 -2.95 -16.48 2.71
C ALA A 136 -3.26 -17.15 1.35
N THR A 137 -2.89 -18.41 1.18
CA THR A 137 -3.21 -19.21 -0.01
C THR A 137 -4.72 -19.39 -0.16
N ARG A 138 -5.44 -19.69 0.94
CA ARG A 138 -6.90 -19.79 0.92
C ARG A 138 -7.59 -18.48 0.57
N LEU A 139 -7.11 -17.36 1.15
CA LEU A 139 -7.65 -16.03 0.85
C LEU A 139 -7.51 -15.67 -0.63
N ASN A 140 -6.35 -15.93 -1.21
CA ASN A 140 -6.12 -15.71 -2.63
C ASN A 140 -7.01 -16.60 -3.51
N ALA A 141 -7.23 -17.84 -3.12
CA ALA A 141 -8.14 -18.76 -3.79
C ALA A 141 -9.59 -18.26 -3.78
N VAL A 142 -10.09 -17.77 -2.65
CA VAL A 142 -11.44 -17.18 -2.55
C VAL A 142 -11.56 -15.96 -3.45
N ARG A 143 -10.57 -15.06 -3.45
CA ARG A 143 -10.57 -13.86 -4.31
C ARG A 143 -10.59 -14.21 -5.79
N GLN A 144 -9.85 -15.24 -6.18
CA GLN A 144 -9.86 -15.73 -7.56
C GLN A 144 -11.21 -16.32 -7.94
N LEU A 145 -11.81 -17.12 -7.05
CA LEU A 145 -13.15 -17.66 -7.26
C LEU A 145 -14.24 -16.57 -7.26
N GLN A 146 -14.05 -15.47 -6.55
CA GLN A 146 -14.97 -14.32 -6.54
C GLN A 146 -15.16 -13.68 -7.92
N SER A 147 -14.13 -13.74 -8.77
CA SER A 147 -14.19 -13.23 -10.14
C SER A 147 -15.02 -14.12 -11.09
N ASP A 148 -15.21 -15.39 -10.74
CA ASP A 148 -16.00 -16.35 -11.49
C ASP A 148 -17.47 -16.34 -11.01
N SER A 149 -18.40 -16.11 -11.91
CA SER A 149 -19.84 -16.02 -11.61
C SER A 149 -20.57 -17.38 -11.65
N SER A 150 -19.86 -18.51 -11.81
CA SER A 150 -20.49 -19.82 -11.88
C SER A 150 -21.09 -20.24 -10.53
N THR A 151 -22.34 -20.73 -10.55
CA THR A 151 -23.05 -21.18 -9.34
C THR A 151 -22.64 -22.60 -8.93
N GLU A 152 -21.92 -23.33 -9.78
CA GLU A 152 -21.55 -24.73 -9.57
C GLU A 152 -20.65 -24.94 -8.33
N GLN A 153 -19.92 -23.91 -7.92
CA GLN A 153 -18.99 -23.97 -6.77
C GLN A 153 -19.62 -23.52 -5.45
N LEU A 154 -20.89 -23.09 -5.47
CA LEU A 154 -21.57 -22.61 -4.27
C LEU A 154 -21.56 -23.65 -3.12
N PRO A 155 -21.83 -24.96 -3.36
CA PRO A 155 -21.76 -25.95 -2.29
C PRO A 155 -20.39 -26.08 -1.65
N LEU A 156 -19.32 -26.01 -2.45
CA LEU A 156 -17.93 -26.06 -1.97
C LEU A 156 -17.60 -24.86 -1.07
N LEU A 157 -18.01 -23.66 -1.49
CA LEU A 157 -17.79 -22.43 -0.71
C LEU A 157 -18.54 -22.46 0.62
N VAL A 158 -19.80 -22.94 0.63
CA VAL A 158 -20.61 -23.10 1.84
C VAL A 158 -20.00 -24.15 2.78
N GLN A 159 -19.57 -25.29 2.24
CA GLN A 159 -18.89 -26.32 3.03
C GLN A 159 -17.61 -25.76 3.68
N ARG A 160 -16.81 -25.00 2.92
CA ARG A 160 -15.58 -24.40 3.43
C ARG A 160 -15.85 -23.34 4.49
N LEU A 161 -16.89 -22.51 4.31
CA LEU A 161 -17.28 -21.49 5.28
C LEU A 161 -17.54 -22.08 6.67
N ASN A 162 -18.18 -23.26 6.74
CA ASN A 162 -18.49 -23.92 8.00
C ASN A 162 -17.24 -24.44 8.77
N VAL A 163 -16.11 -24.59 8.11
CA VAL A 163 -14.86 -25.13 8.68
C VAL A 163 -13.79 -24.05 8.84
N GLU A 164 -13.95 -22.89 8.20
CA GLU A 164 -12.95 -21.83 8.19
C GLU A 164 -12.82 -21.15 9.57
N LYS A 165 -11.58 -20.98 10.01
CA LYS A 165 -11.23 -20.38 11.30
C LYS A 165 -10.61 -18.98 11.16
N ASP A 166 -10.05 -18.68 10.00
CA ASP A 166 -9.45 -17.37 9.74
C ASP A 166 -10.53 -16.35 9.40
N ALA A 167 -10.57 -15.22 10.14
CA ALA A 167 -11.60 -14.20 9.98
C ALA A 167 -11.60 -13.56 8.58
N GLN A 168 -10.42 -13.33 8.00
CA GLN A 168 -10.32 -12.68 6.68
C GLN A 168 -10.80 -13.62 5.57
N VAL A 169 -10.46 -14.91 5.66
CA VAL A 169 -10.93 -15.93 4.71
C VAL A 169 -12.43 -16.16 4.87
N HIS A 170 -12.94 -16.17 6.10
CA HIS A 170 -14.36 -16.31 6.41
C HIS A 170 -15.19 -15.17 5.80
N ASP A 171 -14.75 -13.91 5.94
CA ASP A 171 -15.43 -12.75 5.37
C ASP A 171 -15.38 -12.75 3.84
N ALA A 172 -14.26 -13.15 3.26
CA ALA A 172 -14.12 -13.30 1.82
C ALA A 172 -15.05 -14.39 1.26
N LEU A 173 -15.17 -15.54 1.96
CA LEU A 173 -16.10 -16.62 1.61
C LEU A 173 -17.57 -16.14 1.68
N ASN A 174 -17.95 -15.43 2.74
CA ASN A 174 -19.28 -14.84 2.85
C ASN A 174 -19.61 -13.92 1.68
N THR A 175 -18.67 -13.07 1.30
CA THR A 175 -18.81 -12.16 0.15
C THR A 175 -18.93 -12.94 -1.17
N ALA A 176 -18.11 -13.98 -1.35
CA ALA A 176 -18.17 -14.83 -2.54
C ALA A 176 -19.50 -15.59 -2.67
N ILE A 177 -20.03 -16.09 -1.57
CA ILE A 177 -21.33 -16.78 -1.50
C ILE A 177 -22.45 -15.78 -1.79
N ALA A 178 -22.49 -14.64 -1.11
CA ALA A 178 -23.50 -13.61 -1.31
C ALA A 178 -23.51 -13.10 -2.75
N THR A 179 -22.36 -12.96 -3.39
CA THR A 179 -22.27 -12.55 -4.79
C THR A 179 -22.97 -13.53 -5.72
N ARG A 180 -22.86 -14.84 -5.47
CA ARG A 180 -23.54 -15.87 -6.28
C ARG A 180 -25.04 -15.95 -5.98
N GLN A 181 -25.42 -15.70 -4.74
CA GLN A 181 -26.83 -15.67 -4.29
C GLN A 181 -27.63 -14.51 -4.88
N LEU A 182 -26.99 -13.49 -5.46
CA LEU A 182 -27.70 -12.42 -6.19
C LEU A 182 -28.53 -12.92 -7.38
N SER A 183 -28.21 -14.10 -7.92
CA SER A 183 -28.91 -14.71 -9.03
C SER A 183 -29.87 -15.86 -8.59
N ASP A 184 -30.11 -16.01 -7.28
CA ASP A 184 -30.96 -17.06 -6.74
C ASP A 184 -32.43 -16.82 -7.17
N PRO A 185 -33.20 -17.86 -7.52
CA PRO A 185 -34.61 -17.73 -7.84
C PRO A 185 -35.47 -17.17 -6.70
N ASN A 186 -35.06 -17.43 -5.44
CA ASN A 186 -35.80 -16.99 -4.25
C ASN A 186 -35.48 -15.53 -3.90
N PRO A 187 -36.46 -14.61 -3.89
CA PRO A 187 -36.23 -13.20 -3.58
C PRO A 187 -35.72 -12.96 -2.15
N LEU A 188 -36.05 -13.84 -1.18
CA LEU A 188 -35.56 -13.71 0.18
C LEU A 188 -34.06 -13.98 0.28
N VAL A 189 -33.54 -14.93 -0.51
CA VAL A 189 -32.11 -15.22 -0.60
C VAL A 189 -31.37 -14.04 -1.25
N ARG A 190 -31.91 -13.50 -2.35
CA ARG A 190 -31.35 -12.31 -2.99
C ARG A 190 -31.35 -11.10 -2.06
N LEU A 191 -32.42 -10.89 -1.30
CA LEU A 191 -32.52 -9.80 -0.32
C LEU A 191 -31.40 -9.87 0.73
N GLU A 192 -31.19 -11.07 1.29
CA GLU A 192 -30.14 -11.27 2.28
C GLU A 192 -28.75 -11.09 1.67
N ALA A 193 -28.53 -11.61 0.46
CA ALA A 193 -27.28 -11.43 -0.27
C ALA A 193 -26.96 -9.95 -0.52
N VAL A 194 -27.95 -9.16 -0.97
CA VAL A 194 -27.82 -7.71 -1.20
C VAL A 194 -27.41 -6.99 0.09
N LYS A 195 -28.09 -7.28 1.22
CA LYS A 195 -27.77 -6.66 2.52
C LYS A 195 -26.36 -7.00 2.99
N ARG A 196 -25.95 -8.26 2.84
CA ARG A 196 -24.58 -8.70 3.20
C ARG A 196 -23.53 -7.98 2.36
N LEU A 197 -23.75 -7.88 1.04
CA LEU A 197 -22.81 -7.17 0.15
C LEU A 197 -22.74 -5.66 0.43
N GLY A 198 -23.86 -5.06 0.84
CA GLY A 198 -23.90 -3.65 1.26
C GLY A 198 -23.00 -3.37 2.47
N GLN A 199 -22.91 -4.31 3.41
CA GLN A 199 -22.09 -4.19 4.61
C GLN A 199 -20.59 -4.31 4.36
N THR A 200 -20.17 -4.89 3.22
CA THR A 200 -18.74 -5.05 2.90
C THR A 200 -18.02 -3.73 2.64
N GLY A 201 -18.74 -2.69 2.18
CA GLY A 201 -18.15 -1.41 1.76
C GLY A 201 -17.24 -1.51 0.53
N ASP A 202 -17.21 -2.66 -0.17
CA ASP A 202 -16.34 -2.89 -1.32
C ASP A 202 -16.85 -2.13 -2.55
N PRO A 203 -16.00 -1.25 -3.17
CA PRO A 203 -16.37 -0.52 -4.39
C PRO A 203 -16.84 -1.42 -5.55
N GLN A 204 -16.29 -2.63 -5.66
CA GLN A 204 -16.65 -3.58 -6.73
C GLN A 204 -18.09 -4.04 -6.63
N MET A 205 -18.67 -4.03 -5.43
CA MET A 205 -20.05 -4.43 -5.22
C MET A 205 -21.04 -3.41 -5.77
N GLN A 206 -20.66 -2.14 -5.92
CA GLN A 206 -21.53 -1.14 -6.58
C GLN A 206 -21.92 -1.56 -8.00
N ALA A 207 -20.96 -2.00 -8.80
CA ALA A 207 -21.22 -2.43 -10.19
C ALA A 207 -22.17 -3.66 -10.26
N ARG A 208 -22.16 -4.50 -9.22
CA ARG A 208 -23.03 -5.70 -9.14
C ARG A 208 -24.42 -5.38 -8.59
N LEU A 209 -24.53 -4.44 -7.66
CA LEU A 209 -25.81 -4.06 -7.04
C LEU A 209 -26.58 -3.02 -7.87
N GLN A 210 -25.89 -2.16 -8.62
CA GLN A 210 -26.50 -1.12 -9.45
C GLN A 210 -27.61 -1.66 -10.41
N PRO A 211 -27.42 -2.77 -11.15
CA PRO A 211 -28.46 -3.31 -12.01
C PRO A 211 -29.72 -3.73 -11.24
N LEU A 212 -29.58 -4.20 -9.99
CA LEU A 212 -30.70 -4.68 -9.16
C LEU A 212 -31.63 -3.56 -8.66
N THR A 213 -31.28 -2.30 -8.84
CA THR A 213 -32.17 -1.16 -8.55
C THR A 213 -33.24 -0.94 -9.64
N GLN A 214 -33.05 -1.52 -10.82
CA GLN A 214 -33.93 -1.34 -11.98
C GLN A 214 -35.03 -2.41 -12.03
N VAL A 215 -36.25 -1.97 -12.29
CA VAL A 215 -37.43 -2.89 -12.38
C VAL A 215 -37.28 -3.96 -13.45
N GLN A 216 -36.49 -3.68 -14.50
CA GLN A 216 -36.24 -4.61 -15.60
C GLN A 216 -35.39 -5.81 -15.18
N ASN A 217 -34.49 -5.61 -14.22
CA ASN A 217 -33.55 -6.66 -13.80
C ASN A 217 -33.97 -7.36 -12.51
N GLU A 218 -34.71 -6.66 -11.64
CA GLU A 218 -35.20 -7.21 -10.37
C GLU A 218 -36.69 -6.88 -10.20
N PRO A 219 -37.57 -7.90 -10.28
CA PRO A 219 -39.02 -7.71 -10.16
C PRO A 219 -39.47 -7.42 -8.72
N ASP A 220 -38.73 -7.92 -7.70
CA ASP A 220 -39.14 -7.78 -6.30
C ASP A 220 -38.81 -6.38 -5.77
N THR A 221 -39.83 -5.74 -5.15
CA THR A 221 -39.72 -4.38 -4.61
C THR A 221 -38.82 -4.31 -3.39
N GLY A 222 -38.83 -5.36 -2.55
CA GLY A 222 -38.02 -5.45 -1.34
C GLY A 222 -36.52 -5.55 -1.68
N VAL A 223 -36.16 -6.36 -2.68
CA VAL A 223 -34.79 -6.53 -3.15
C VAL A 223 -34.28 -5.21 -3.76
N ARG A 224 -35.11 -4.52 -4.58
CA ARG A 224 -34.73 -3.20 -5.14
C ARG A 224 -34.47 -2.16 -4.06
N ALA A 225 -35.35 -2.07 -3.07
CA ALA A 225 -35.19 -1.13 -1.96
C ALA A 225 -33.91 -1.42 -1.16
N ALA A 226 -33.66 -2.71 -0.86
CA ALA A 226 -32.43 -3.13 -0.18
C ALA A 226 -31.17 -2.87 -1.02
N ALA A 227 -31.24 -3.03 -2.35
CA ALA A 227 -30.13 -2.71 -3.25
C ALA A 227 -29.80 -1.21 -3.23
N GLN A 228 -30.82 -0.35 -3.24
CA GLN A 228 -30.63 1.10 -3.12
C GLN A 228 -30.00 1.47 -1.77
N GLU A 229 -30.52 0.93 -0.67
CA GLU A 229 -29.99 1.17 0.69
C GLU A 229 -28.53 0.70 0.80
N SER A 230 -28.22 -0.50 0.28
CA SER A 230 -26.86 -1.05 0.26
C SER A 230 -25.91 -0.21 -0.56
N LEU A 231 -26.35 0.31 -1.72
CA LEU A 231 -25.56 1.24 -2.54
C LEU A 231 -25.27 2.55 -1.79
N ASP A 232 -26.25 3.09 -1.06
CA ASP A 232 -26.06 4.31 -0.30
C ASP A 232 -25.12 4.08 0.90
N GLN A 233 -25.20 2.93 1.57
CA GLN A 233 -24.24 2.51 2.61
C GLN A 233 -22.81 2.40 2.06
N ILE A 234 -22.62 1.72 0.92
CA ILE A 234 -21.31 1.60 0.26
C ILE A 234 -20.79 3.00 -0.11
N LYS A 235 -21.60 3.85 -0.75
CA LYS A 235 -21.20 5.23 -1.10
C LYS A 235 -20.76 6.02 0.13
N HIS A 236 -21.51 5.93 1.23
CA HIS A 236 -21.14 6.61 2.47
C HIS A 236 -19.81 6.11 3.04
N SER A 237 -19.61 4.78 3.07
CA SER A 237 -18.33 4.17 3.49
C SER A 237 -17.16 4.63 2.62
N LEU A 238 -17.36 4.71 1.29
CA LEU A 238 -16.33 5.17 0.36
C LEU A 238 -15.98 6.63 0.56
N ILE A 239 -16.97 7.50 0.76
CA ILE A 239 -16.74 8.94 1.03
C ILE A 239 -15.92 9.10 2.32
N VAL A 240 -16.26 8.38 3.38
CA VAL A 240 -15.51 8.40 4.64
C VAL A 240 -14.08 7.91 4.45
N GLY A 241 -13.90 6.79 3.73
CA GLY A 241 -12.57 6.26 3.42
C GLY A 241 -11.73 7.22 2.58
N ASP A 242 -12.32 7.87 1.58
CA ASP A 242 -11.64 8.85 0.73
C ASP A 242 -11.23 10.10 1.53
N LEU A 243 -12.10 10.62 2.39
CA LEU A 243 -11.78 11.76 3.26
C LEU A 243 -10.64 11.43 4.24
N LEU A 244 -10.69 10.25 4.87
CA LEU A 244 -9.61 9.80 5.75
C LEU A 244 -8.31 9.59 4.98
N GLY A 245 -8.37 9.04 3.77
CA GLY A 245 -7.22 8.88 2.88
C GLY A 245 -6.60 10.21 2.47
N GLN A 246 -7.42 11.20 2.13
CA GLN A 246 -6.97 12.56 1.82
C GLN A 246 -6.35 13.23 3.06
N ALA A 247 -6.98 13.11 4.22
CA ALA A 247 -6.44 13.65 5.48
C ALA A 247 -5.09 13.02 5.83
N PHE A 248 -4.96 11.70 5.72
CA PHE A 248 -3.71 10.99 5.96
C PHE A 248 -2.61 11.39 4.96
N THR A 249 -2.96 11.47 3.67
CA THR A 249 -2.03 11.90 2.63
C THR A 249 -1.62 13.35 2.83
N GLY A 250 -2.56 14.20 3.26
CA GLY A 250 -2.29 15.59 3.64
C GLY A 250 -1.40 15.71 4.87
N LEU A 251 -1.59 14.85 5.87
CA LEU A 251 -0.72 14.77 7.05
C LEU A 251 0.70 14.36 6.65
N SER A 252 0.85 13.39 5.75
CA SER A 252 2.15 12.97 5.21
C SER A 252 2.84 14.10 4.45
N LEU A 253 2.12 14.83 3.57
CA LEU A 253 2.64 15.99 2.87
C LEU A 253 3.02 17.10 3.86
N GLY A 254 2.15 17.40 4.83
CA GLY A 254 2.39 18.36 5.89
C GLY A 254 3.64 18.04 6.72
N SER A 255 3.91 16.75 6.94
CA SER A 255 5.14 16.29 7.64
C SER A 255 6.41 16.67 6.86
N ILE A 256 6.41 16.50 5.54
CA ILE A 256 7.54 16.89 4.68
C ILE A 256 7.72 18.41 4.66
N LEU A 257 6.61 19.13 4.47
CA LEU A 257 6.60 20.60 4.51
C LEU A 257 7.11 21.11 5.88
N LEU A 258 6.80 20.39 6.95
CA LEU A 258 7.29 20.72 8.28
C LEU A 258 8.81 20.63 8.38
N LEU A 259 9.45 19.57 7.86
CA LEU A 259 10.92 19.46 7.87
C LEU A 259 11.59 20.59 7.09
N ALA A 260 11.10 20.85 5.88
CA ALA A 260 11.60 21.92 5.05
C ALA A 260 11.39 23.30 5.73
N ALA A 261 10.19 23.53 6.27
CA ALA A 261 9.85 24.77 6.95
C ALA A 261 10.58 24.94 8.29
N LEU A 262 10.83 23.86 9.06
CA LEU A 262 11.62 23.93 10.29
C LEU A 262 13.04 24.43 10.02
N GLY A 263 13.71 23.88 9.01
CA GLY A 263 15.02 24.34 8.60
C GLY A 263 15.02 25.82 8.20
N LEU A 264 14.03 26.20 7.39
CA LEU A 264 13.85 27.60 6.98
C LEU A 264 13.46 28.52 8.14
N ALA A 265 12.61 28.08 9.08
CA ALA A 265 12.22 28.86 10.26
C ALA A 265 13.42 29.15 11.18
N ILE A 266 14.37 28.23 11.28
CA ILE A 266 15.60 28.45 12.02
C ILE A 266 16.47 29.48 11.32
N THR A 267 16.73 29.32 10.02
CA THR A 267 17.63 30.22 9.27
C THR A 267 16.99 31.61 9.08
N TYR A 268 15.75 31.69 8.67
CA TYR A 268 15.03 32.96 8.50
C TYR A 268 14.71 33.63 9.83
N GLY A 269 14.33 32.87 10.84
CA GLY A 269 14.04 33.40 12.19
C GLY A 269 15.27 33.99 12.89
N LEU A 270 16.47 33.43 12.66
CA LEU A 270 17.73 33.90 13.26
C LEU A 270 18.35 35.06 12.48
N LEU A 271 18.47 34.89 11.17
CA LEU A 271 19.27 35.79 10.33
C LEU A 271 18.40 36.87 9.66
N GLY A 272 17.11 36.71 9.60
CA GLY A 272 16.19 37.59 8.87
C GLY A 272 16.38 37.54 7.34
N VAL A 273 17.01 36.50 6.84
CA VAL A 273 17.45 36.37 5.45
C VAL A 273 16.57 35.32 4.72
N ILE A 274 16.04 35.71 3.59
CA ILE A 274 15.32 34.78 2.71
C ILE A 274 16.35 33.98 1.89
N ASN A 275 16.47 32.69 2.17
CA ASN A 275 17.39 31.80 1.47
C ASN A 275 16.64 30.96 0.41
N MET A 276 16.75 31.36 -0.87
CA MET A 276 16.15 30.59 -1.96
C MET A 276 16.86 29.26 -2.23
N ALA A 277 18.14 29.13 -1.87
CA ALA A 277 18.88 27.88 -2.01
C ALA A 277 18.49 26.81 -0.95
N HIS A 278 17.59 27.13 -0.02
CA HIS A 278 17.15 26.18 1.00
C HIS A 278 16.40 24.98 0.40
N GLY A 279 15.66 25.17 -0.70
CA GLY A 279 15.05 24.06 -1.44
C GLY A 279 16.08 23.05 -1.96
N GLU A 280 17.26 23.54 -2.36
CA GLU A 280 18.32 22.67 -2.88
C GLU A 280 18.97 21.81 -1.78
N MET A 281 18.80 22.16 -0.51
CA MET A 281 19.22 21.28 0.61
C MET A 281 18.34 20.02 0.67
N LEU A 282 17.05 20.14 0.36
CA LEU A 282 16.17 18.97 0.19
C LEU A 282 16.66 18.08 -0.97
N MET A 283 16.95 18.68 -2.12
CA MET A 283 17.50 17.98 -3.27
C MET A 283 18.81 17.25 -2.90
N LEU A 284 19.77 17.92 -2.31
CA LEU A 284 21.05 17.32 -1.91
C LEU A 284 20.87 16.17 -0.92
N GLY A 285 19.93 16.30 0.03
CA GLY A 285 19.57 15.21 0.96
C GLY A 285 18.99 13.98 0.25
N ALA A 286 18.14 14.19 -0.76
CA ALA A 286 17.58 13.12 -1.57
C ALA A 286 18.64 12.42 -2.43
N TYR A 287 19.56 13.17 -3.05
CA TYR A 287 20.68 12.60 -3.80
C TYR A 287 21.68 11.88 -2.89
N ALA A 288 21.93 12.39 -1.68
CA ALA A 288 22.74 11.70 -0.68
C ALA A 288 22.11 10.33 -0.31
N THR A 289 20.79 10.25 -0.22
CA THR A 289 20.08 8.98 0.02
C THR A 289 20.27 8.02 -1.13
N TRP A 290 20.10 8.47 -2.37
CA TRP A 290 20.34 7.66 -3.55
C TRP A 290 21.80 7.16 -3.61
N LEU A 291 22.75 8.01 -3.29
CA LEU A 291 24.17 7.64 -3.26
C LEU A 291 24.43 6.55 -2.21
N VAL A 292 23.89 6.68 -1.00
CA VAL A 292 24.01 5.66 0.05
C VAL A 292 23.39 4.34 -0.41
N GLN A 293 22.21 4.38 -1.04
CA GLN A 293 21.58 3.17 -1.59
C GLN A 293 22.46 2.49 -2.64
N SER A 294 22.98 3.26 -3.59
CA SER A 294 23.87 2.75 -4.66
C SER A 294 25.14 2.13 -4.12
N LEU A 295 25.75 2.78 -3.10
CA LEU A 295 26.92 2.23 -2.42
C LEU A 295 26.60 0.93 -1.66
N CYS A 296 25.45 0.87 -0.98
CA CYS A 296 25.01 -0.36 -0.32
C CYS A 296 24.76 -1.49 -1.33
N GLN A 297 24.20 -1.18 -2.51
CA GLN A 297 23.98 -2.17 -3.56
C GLN A 297 25.31 -2.74 -4.10
N GLN A 298 26.32 -1.90 -4.26
CA GLN A 298 27.61 -2.31 -4.85
C GLN A 298 28.51 -3.01 -3.84
N PHE A 299 28.63 -2.49 -2.61
CA PHE A 299 29.65 -2.93 -1.65
C PHE A 299 29.11 -3.73 -0.47
N ALA A 300 27.84 -3.56 -0.10
CA ALA A 300 27.25 -4.18 1.08
C ALA A 300 25.77 -4.56 0.88
N PRO A 301 25.46 -5.56 0.03
CA PRO A 301 24.06 -5.94 -0.26
C PRO A 301 23.25 -6.34 0.96
N SER A 302 23.90 -6.90 2.01
CA SER A 302 23.26 -7.26 3.28
C SER A 302 22.73 -6.06 4.07
N TRP A 303 23.28 -4.86 3.84
CA TRP A 303 22.85 -3.62 4.49
C TRP A 303 21.80 -2.85 3.70
N LEU A 304 21.44 -3.33 2.52
CA LEU A 304 20.45 -2.68 1.66
C LEU A 304 19.09 -2.49 2.33
N ALA A 305 18.69 -3.38 3.23
CA ALA A 305 17.47 -3.22 4.01
C ALA A 305 17.50 -2.02 4.98
N TYR A 306 18.70 -1.60 5.42
CA TYR A 306 18.90 -0.55 6.41
C TYR A 306 19.43 0.76 5.81
N TYR A 307 19.58 0.87 4.47
CA TYR A 307 20.13 2.06 3.83
C TYR A 307 19.41 3.35 4.23
N PRO A 308 18.06 3.42 4.48
CA PRO A 308 17.41 4.67 4.86
C PRO A 308 17.93 5.20 6.20
N LEU A 309 18.22 4.29 7.15
CA LEU A 309 18.77 4.67 8.46
C LEU A 309 20.22 5.20 8.33
N LEU A 310 21.02 4.62 7.42
CA LEU A 310 22.37 5.09 7.12
C LEU A 310 22.34 6.42 6.36
N ALA A 311 21.35 6.62 5.51
CA ALA A 311 21.19 7.86 4.75
C ALA A 311 20.88 9.07 5.64
N LEU A 312 20.21 8.89 6.79
CA LEU A 312 19.86 9.99 7.69
C LEU A 312 21.08 10.81 8.17
N PRO A 313 22.09 10.21 8.83
CA PRO A 313 23.26 10.98 9.25
C PRO A 313 24.08 11.49 8.05
N VAL A 314 24.20 10.72 6.98
CA VAL A 314 24.97 11.13 5.79
C VAL A 314 24.34 12.35 5.14
N ALA A 315 23.03 12.32 4.87
CA ALA A 315 22.31 13.46 4.30
C ALA A 315 22.36 14.68 5.21
N PHE A 316 22.17 14.50 6.52
CA PHE A 316 22.26 15.60 7.49
C PHE A 316 23.62 16.29 7.45
N PHE A 317 24.72 15.54 7.56
CA PHE A 317 26.07 16.12 7.60
C PHE A 317 26.51 16.72 6.27
N ILE A 318 26.14 16.11 5.13
CA ILE A 318 26.44 16.67 3.80
C ILE A 318 25.74 18.02 3.64
N THR A 319 24.42 18.07 3.88
CA THR A 319 23.64 19.29 3.70
C THR A 319 23.96 20.36 4.75
N ALA A 320 24.23 19.97 6.00
CA ALA A 320 24.71 20.86 7.02
C ALA A 320 26.10 21.47 6.65
N GLY A 321 27.00 20.65 6.12
CA GLY A 321 28.31 21.08 5.64
C GLY A 321 28.20 22.10 4.50
N VAL A 322 27.37 21.79 3.48
CA VAL A 322 27.09 22.72 2.38
C VAL A 322 26.49 24.02 2.90
N GLY A 323 25.53 23.96 3.81
CA GLY A 323 24.93 25.13 4.45
C GLY A 323 25.94 25.97 5.21
N MET A 324 26.81 25.36 6.02
CA MET A 324 27.86 26.06 6.73
C MET A 324 28.88 26.75 5.78
N VAL A 325 29.21 26.10 4.66
CA VAL A 325 30.08 26.70 3.63
C VAL A 325 29.40 27.91 3.00
N LEU A 326 28.10 27.78 2.63
CA LEU A 326 27.33 28.89 2.04
C LEU A 326 27.20 30.07 2.99
N GLU A 327 26.95 29.82 4.27
CA GLU A 327 26.94 30.90 5.28
C GLU A 327 28.30 31.61 5.35
N ARG A 328 29.38 30.84 5.43
CA ARG A 328 30.73 31.38 5.62
C ARG A 328 31.24 32.17 4.42
N THR A 329 30.91 31.75 3.21
CA THR A 329 31.43 32.30 1.96
C THR A 329 30.58 33.43 1.40
N VAL A 330 29.25 33.32 1.48
CA VAL A 330 28.34 34.26 0.80
C VAL A 330 27.43 35.00 1.77
N ILE A 331 26.62 34.28 2.58
CA ILE A 331 25.53 34.90 3.32
C ILE A 331 26.03 35.86 4.38
N ARG A 332 27.12 35.54 5.02
CA ARG A 332 27.77 36.37 6.03
C ARG A 332 28.07 37.81 5.54
N HIS A 333 28.40 37.98 4.26
CA HIS A 333 28.73 39.27 3.67
C HIS A 333 27.49 40.09 3.24
N LEU A 334 26.33 39.46 3.27
CA LEU A 334 25.05 40.01 2.78
C LEU A 334 24.06 40.28 3.93
N TYR A 335 24.49 40.17 5.20
CA TYR A 335 23.62 40.48 6.34
C TYR A 335 23.13 41.93 6.30
N GLY A 336 21.81 42.12 6.52
CA GLY A 336 21.16 43.42 6.46
C GLY A 336 20.77 43.90 5.04
N ARG A 337 21.01 43.08 4.01
CA ARG A 337 20.67 43.39 2.60
C ARG A 337 19.75 42.32 2.00
N PRO A 338 18.45 42.36 2.29
CA PRO A 338 17.53 41.25 1.97
C PRO A 338 17.40 41.00 0.46
N LEU A 339 17.38 42.03 -0.39
CA LEU A 339 17.26 41.87 -1.85
C LEU A 339 18.54 41.26 -2.46
N GLU A 340 19.72 41.73 -2.03
CA GLU A 340 20.99 41.16 -2.52
C GLU A 340 21.15 39.71 -2.10
N THR A 341 20.72 39.37 -0.89
CA THR A 341 20.76 38.00 -0.39
C THR A 341 19.80 37.08 -1.16
N LEU A 342 18.60 37.55 -1.48
CA LEU A 342 17.64 36.81 -2.27
C LEU A 342 18.18 36.49 -3.66
N LEU A 343 18.78 37.50 -4.35
CA LEU A 343 19.36 37.30 -5.68
C LEU A 343 20.61 36.39 -5.63
N ALA A 344 21.48 36.55 -4.65
CA ALA A 344 22.67 35.72 -4.50
C ALA A 344 22.29 34.24 -4.21
N THR A 345 21.34 33.99 -3.31
CA THR A 345 20.89 32.64 -2.98
C THR A 345 20.13 32.00 -4.13
N TRP A 346 19.39 32.77 -4.94
CA TRP A 346 18.78 32.27 -6.16
C TRP A 346 19.83 31.84 -7.19
N GLY A 347 20.87 32.64 -7.40
CA GLY A 347 22.00 32.26 -8.26
C GLY A 347 22.72 31.00 -7.76
N ILE A 348 22.88 30.84 -6.44
CA ILE A 348 23.45 29.63 -5.82
C ILE A 348 22.54 28.43 -6.07
N SER A 349 21.23 28.60 -5.93
CA SER A 349 20.26 27.54 -6.25
C SER A 349 20.45 27.01 -7.67
N LEU A 350 20.50 27.91 -8.67
CA LEU A 350 20.74 27.51 -10.06
C LEU A 350 22.09 26.80 -10.25
N MET A 351 23.15 27.27 -9.57
CA MET A 351 24.46 26.61 -9.63
C MET A 351 24.41 25.21 -9.03
N LEU A 352 23.75 25.00 -7.90
CA LEU A 352 23.60 23.69 -7.26
C LEU A 352 22.80 22.73 -8.14
N ILE A 353 21.69 23.18 -8.73
CA ILE A 353 20.92 22.38 -9.68
C ILE A 353 21.78 21.94 -10.86
N GLN A 354 22.51 22.89 -11.46
CA GLN A 354 23.36 22.60 -12.59
C GLN A 354 24.52 21.67 -12.24
N LEU A 355 25.10 21.83 -11.05
CA LEU A 355 26.13 20.92 -10.54
C LEU A 355 25.59 19.49 -10.40
N VAL A 356 24.40 19.32 -9.81
CA VAL A 356 23.75 18.00 -9.67
C VAL A 356 23.43 17.39 -11.04
N ARG A 357 22.94 18.19 -11.99
CA ARG A 357 22.72 17.74 -13.37
C ARG A 357 23.99 17.25 -14.07
N MET A 358 25.12 17.91 -13.83
CA MET A 358 26.41 17.47 -14.39
C MET A 358 26.92 16.18 -13.74
N LEU A 359 26.70 15.99 -12.44
CA LEU A 359 27.19 14.81 -11.72
C LEU A 359 26.30 13.57 -11.89
N PHE A 360 24.98 13.73 -11.85
CA PHE A 360 24.00 12.63 -11.81
C PHE A 360 23.12 12.55 -13.07
N GLY A 361 23.20 13.54 -13.95
CA GLY A 361 22.35 13.64 -15.13
C GLY A 361 21.06 14.42 -14.88
N THR A 362 20.25 14.53 -15.93
CA THR A 362 18.98 15.30 -15.91
C THR A 362 17.77 14.45 -15.62
N GLN A 363 17.93 13.12 -15.59
CA GLN A 363 16.85 12.17 -15.39
C GLN A 363 16.52 12.02 -13.91
N ASN A 364 15.25 11.72 -13.61
CA ASN A 364 14.84 11.37 -12.26
C ASN A 364 15.39 9.98 -11.90
N LEU A 365 15.99 9.88 -10.73
CA LEU A 365 16.56 8.64 -10.20
C LEU A 365 15.53 7.99 -9.26
N GLU A 366 15.35 6.69 -9.41
CA GLU A 366 14.48 5.91 -8.54
C GLU A 366 15.24 5.47 -7.29
N VAL A 367 14.59 5.61 -6.14
CA VAL A 367 15.05 5.11 -4.85
C VAL A 367 14.08 4.00 -4.43
N ALA A 368 14.54 2.74 -4.51
CA ALA A 368 13.71 1.58 -4.19
C ALA A 368 13.47 1.47 -2.69
N ASN A 369 12.21 1.37 -2.28
CA ASN A 369 11.85 1.18 -0.88
C ASN A 369 12.31 -0.20 -0.36
N PRO A 370 12.86 -0.31 0.86
CA PRO A 370 13.14 -1.60 1.48
C PRO A 370 11.84 -2.40 1.69
N ALA A 371 11.98 -3.73 1.78
CA ALA A 371 10.83 -4.63 1.94
C ALA A 371 9.95 -4.30 3.17
N TRP A 372 10.55 -3.85 4.28
CA TRP A 372 9.83 -3.48 5.50
C TRP A 372 9.06 -2.14 5.41
N LEU A 373 9.37 -1.27 4.42
CA LEU A 373 8.59 -0.07 4.09
C LEU A 373 7.59 -0.30 2.96
N SER A 374 7.62 -1.48 2.33
CA SER A 374 6.70 -1.86 1.26
C SER A 374 5.38 -2.36 1.84
N GLY A 375 4.28 -2.10 1.12
CA GLY A 375 2.94 -2.49 1.56
C GLY A 375 2.23 -1.40 2.35
N GLY A 376 1.15 -1.77 3.02
CA GLY A 376 0.31 -0.83 3.77
C GLY A 376 -0.68 -1.52 4.69
N LEU A 377 -1.20 -0.76 5.64
CA LEU A 377 -2.25 -1.17 6.56
C LEU A 377 -3.62 -0.90 5.90
N HIS A 378 -4.39 -1.96 5.69
CA HIS A 378 -5.76 -1.87 5.17
C HIS A 378 -6.72 -1.62 6.33
N LEU A 379 -7.26 -0.41 6.44
CA LEU A 379 -8.24 -0.02 7.45
C LEU A 379 -9.67 -0.15 6.94
N LEU A 380 -9.90 0.24 5.69
CA LEU A 380 -11.19 0.15 5.00
C LEU A 380 -10.96 -0.46 3.61
N PRO A 381 -11.99 -0.98 2.94
CA PRO A 381 -11.85 -1.57 1.61
C PRO A 381 -11.22 -0.62 0.57
N ASN A 382 -11.45 0.68 0.70
CA ASN A 382 -10.87 1.72 -0.15
C ASN A 382 -9.75 2.54 0.54
N LEU A 383 -9.36 2.22 1.77
CA LEU A 383 -8.34 2.97 2.52
C LEU A 383 -7.16 2.07 2.90
N VAL A 384 -6.06 2.26 2.19
CA VAL A 384 -4.77 1.64 2.49
C VAL A 384 -3.80 2.73 2.94
N LEU A 385 -3.23 2.57 4.12
CA LEU A 385 -2.20 3.46 4.67
C LEU A 385 -0.81 2.89 4.35
N PRO A 386 -0.05 3.43 3.37
CA PRO A 386 1.27 2.92 3.03
C PRO A 386 2.25 3.05 4.21
N TYR A 387 3.04 2.01 4.48
CA TYR A 387 4.01 2.00 5.57
C TYR A 387 5.10 3.07 5.42
N ASN A 388 5.52 3.39 4.20
CA ASN A 388 6.49 4.46 3.95
C ASN A 388 5.98 5.84 4.44
N ARG A 389 4.68 6.15 4.25
CA ARG A 389 4.09 7.41 4.73
C ARG A 389 3.97 7.44 6.26
N ILE A 390 3.59 6.31 6.87
CA ILE A 390 3.55 6.20 8.34
C ILE A 390 4.95 6.41 8.92
N ALA A 391 5.96 5.76 8.34
CA ALA A 391 7.35 5.90 8.76
C ALA A 391 7.86 7.34 8.63
N VAL A 392 7.51 8.03 7.54
CA VAL A 392 7.85 9.46 7.35
C VAL A 392 7.22 10.33 8.44
N ILE A 393 5.93 10.14 8.76
CA ILE A 393 5.26 10.94 9.81
C ILE A 393 5.94 10.72 11.17
N VAL A 394 6.21 9.46 11.54
CA VAL A 394 6.88 9.13 12.81
C VAL A 394 8.29 9.72 12.86
N PHE A 395 9.03 9.59 11.76
CA PHE A 395 10.38 10.16 11.62
C PHE A 395 10.37 11.67 11.80
N VAL A 396 9.45 12.39 11.15
CA VAL A 396 9.32 13.85 11.24
C VAL A 396 9.01 14.30 12.67
N LEU A 397 8.12 13.60 13.37
CA LEU A 397 7.84 13.87 14.79
C LEU A 397 9.08 13.66 15.66
N GLY A 398 9.90 12.66 15.36
CA GLY A 398 11.19 12.43 16.01
C GLY A 398 12.17 13.57 15.77
N VAL A 399 12.31 14.05 14.54
CA VAL A 399 13.17 15.19 14.20
C VAL A 399 12.67 16.48 14.85
N LEU A 400 11.36 16.70 14.86
CA LEU A 400 10.73 17.83 15.56
C LEU A 400 11.06 17.81 17.05
N LEU A 401 10.92 16.66 17.71
CA LEU A 401 11.27 16.50 19.12
C LEU A 401 12.74 16.78 19.39
N LEU A 402 13.64 16.22 18.56
CA LEU A 402 15.08 16.45 18.67
C LEU A 402 15.42 17.93 18.47
N THR A 403 14.84 18.58 17.47
CA THR A 403 15.03 20.01 17.21
C THR A 403 14.53 20.85 18.39
N TRP A 404 13.35 20.53 18.93
CA TRP A 404 12.81 21.20 20.10
C TRP A 404 13.71 21.03 21.33
N LEU A 405 14.22 19.83 21.61
CA LEU A 405 15.17 19.54 22.69
C LEU A 405 16.47 20.34 22.49
N LEU A 406 17.00 20.34 21.27
CA LEU A 406 18.24 21.05 20.95
C LEU A 406 18.08 22.56 21.16
N LEU A 407 16.99 23.15 20.68
CA LEU A 407 16.77 24.59 20.81
C LEU A 407 16.40 25.01 22.24
N ASN A 408 15.71 24.17 23.04
CA ASN A 408 15.25 24.56 24.39
C ASN A 408 16.18 24.12 25.52
N LYS A 409 16.94 23.04 25.33
CA LYS A 409 17.70 22.39 26.42
C LYS A 409 19.23 22.52 26.27
N THR A 410 19.74 23.01 25.12
CA THR A 410 21.20 23.12 24.88
C THR A 410 21.71 24.55 24.90
N ARG A 411 23.03 24.68 25.08
CA ARG A 411 23.72 25.97 25.01
C ARG A 411 23.60 26.62 23.63
N LEU A 412 23.57 25.82 22.56
CA LEU A 412 23.37 26.30 21.20
C LEU A 412 22.03 27.02 21.06
N GLY A 413 20.94 26.41 21.53
CA GLY A 413 19.64 27.04 21.48
C GLY A 413 19.51 28.31 22.33
N MET A 414 20.20 28.36 23.48
CA MET A 414 20.28 29.57 24.30
C MET A 414 21.00 30.69 23.55
N ASN A 415 22.17 30.41 22.92
CA ASN A 415 22.91 31.36 22.15
C ASN A 415 22.16 31.85 20.92
N VAL A 416 21.47 30.93 20.21
CA VAL A 416 20.56 31.27 19.08
C VAL A 416 19.49 32.27 19.52
N ARG A 417 18.80 32.04 20.64
CA ARG A 417 17.81 32.98 21.16
C ARG A 417 18.43 34.34 21.57
N ALA A 418 19.61 34.33 22.19
CA ALA A 418 20.29 35.58 22.55
C ALA A 418 20.62 36.44 21.32
N VAL A 419 21.15 35.79 20.26
CA VAL A 419 21.50 36.48 19.00
C VAL A 419 20.23 36.96 18.28
N THR A 420 19.13 36.18 18.32
CA THR A 420 17.86 36.58 17.71
C THR A 420 17.19 37.76 18.40
N GLN A 421 17.35 37.88 19.73
CA GLN A 421 16.79 39.01 20.49
C GLN A 421 17.58 40.31 20.27
N ASN A 422 18.91 40.28 20.46
CA ASN A 422 19.77 41.42 20.22
C ASN A 422 21.20 40.97 19.91
N ARG A 423 21.56 41.00 18.62
CA ARG A 423 22.86 40.54 18.11
C ARG A 423 24.03 41.33 18.73
N ALA A 424 23.93 42.66 18.78
CA ALA A 424 24.99 43.52 19.30
C ALA A 424 25.22 43.27 20.80
N MET A 425 24.14 43.14 21.57
CA MET A 425 24.24 42.87 23.00
C MET A 425 24.80 41.47 23.26
N ALA A 426 24.39 40.46 22.48
CA ALA A 426 24.90 39.09 22.59
C ALA A 426 26.42 39.04 22.34
N ASP A 427 26.90 39.78 21.35
CA ASP A 427 28.33 39.88 21.04
C ASP A 427 29.11 40.55 22.19
N CYS A 428 28.58 41.64 22.75
CA CYS A 428 29.16 42.30 23.97
C CYS A 428 29.18 41.35 25.18
N CYS A 429 28.23 40.41 25.28
CA CYS A 429 28.21 39.42 26.36
C CYS A 429 29.12 38.20 26.07
N GLY A 430 29.94 38.24 25.01
CA GLY A 430 30.89 37.19 24.68
C GLY A 430 30.31 35.99 23.92
N VAL A 431 29.11 36.11 23.39
CA VAL A 431 28.52 35.06 22.52
C VAL A 431 29.21 35.17 21.14
N PRO A 432 29.84 34.08 20.64
CA PRO A 432 30.52 34.11 19.34
C PRO A 432 29.47 34.06 18.19
N THR A 433 28.90 35.23 17.89
CA THR A 433 27.75 35.36 16.94
C THR A 433 28.02 34.70 15.60
N GLY A 434 29.19 34.85 15.01
CA GLY A 434 29.52 34.25 13.73
C GLY A 434 29.61 32.71 13.75
N ARG A 435 29.92 32.09 14.91
CA ARG A 435 29.84 30.62 15.05
C ARG A 435 28.42 30.17 15.26
N VAL A 436 27.62 30.94 15.98
CA VAL A 436 26.20 30.64 16.22
C VAL A 436 25.44 30.68 14.90
N ASP A 437 25.68 31.68 14.07
CA ASP A 437 25.05 31.82 12.74
C ASP A 437 25.39 30.61 11.84
N MET A 438 26.69 30.29 11.75
CA MET A 438 27.15 29.15 10.94
C MET A 438 26.53 27.82 11.40
N LEU A 439 26.49 27.56 12.71
CA LEU A 439 25.90 26.32 13.24
C LEU A 439 24.39 26.27 13.09
N ALA A 440 23.71 27.41 13.28
CA ALA A 440 22.27 27.49 13.08
C ALA A 440 21.87 27.31 11.61
N PHE A 441 22.65 27.90 10.69
CA PHE A 441 22.45 27.72 9.26
C PHE A 441 22.73 26.28 8.82
N GLY A 442 23.79 25.65 9.34
CA GLY A 442 24.10 24.26 9.15
C GLY A 442 23.00 23.34 9.68
N LEU A 443 22.49 23.62 10.89
CA LEU A 443 21.38 22.85 11.47
C LEU A 443 20.11 22.95 10.60
N GLY A 444 19.73 24.17 10.16
CA GLY A 444 18.56 24.37 9.30
C GLY A 444 18.71 23.65 7.96
N SER A 445 19.90 23.73 7.34
CA SER A 445 20.21 23.01 6.09
C SER A 445 20.23 21.50 6.30
N GLY A 446 20.74 21.01 7.43
CA GLY A 446 20.74 19.58 7.79
C GLY A 446 19.32 19.04 7.96
N ILE A 447 18.44 19.78 8.62
CA ILE A 447 17.02 19.40 8.77
C ILE A 447 16.32 19.35 7.41
N ALA A 448 16.61 20.31 6.52
CA ALA A 448 16.11 20.26 5.14
C ALA A 448 16.63 19.00 4.41
N GLY A 449 17.91 18.66 4.58
CA GLY A 449 18.48 17.41 4.04
C GLY A 449 17.73 16.16 4.50
N LEU A 450 17.34 16.09 5.78
CA LEU A 450 16.49 15.03 6.30
C LEU A 450 15.10 15.01 5.63
N GLY A 451 14.55 16.19 5.29
CA GLY A 451 13.35 16.30 4.45
C GLY A 451 13.54 15.68 3.07
N GLY A 452 14.72 15.82 2.48
CA GLY A 452 15.12 15.16 1.24
C GLY A 452 15.14 13.64 1.34
N VAL A 453 15.64 13.09 2.46
CA VAL A 453 15.58 11.64 2.74
C VAL A 453 14.13 11.16 2.78
N ALA A 454 13.24 11.88 3.48
CA ALA A 454 11.83 11.55 3.55
C ALA A 454 11.16 11.59 2.17
N LEU A 455 11.48 12.61 1.36
CA LEU A 455 10.96 12.74 -0.02
C LEU A 455 11.40 11.60 -0.92
N SER A 456 12.65 11.15 -0.82
CA SER A 456 13.18 10.06 -1.64
C SER A 456 12.46 8.72 -1.39
N GLN A 457 11.82 8.53 -0.22
CA GLN A 457 11.02 7.34 0.09
C GLN A 457 9.59 7.40 -0.46
N LEU A 458 9.15 8.57 -0.91
CA LEU A 458 7.78 8.80 -1.41
C LEU A 458 7.72 9.02 -2.92
N GLY A 459 8.84 9.34 -3.54
CA GLY A 459 8.90 9.61 -4.99
C GLY A 459 10.32 9.59 -5.53
N ASN A 460 10.43 9.80 -6.84
CA ASN A 460 11.71 9.84 -7.52
C ASN A 460 12.50 11.10 -7.17
N VAL A 461 13.82 10.96 -7.17
CA VAL A 461 14.76 12.06 -6.89
C VAL A 461 15.15 12.72 -8.21
N GLY A 462 14.93 14.02 -8.30
CA GLY A 462 15.26 14.81 -9.49
C GLY A 462 15.96 16.12 -9.14
N PRO A 463 16.67 16.75 -10.12
CA PRO A 463 17.42 17.97 -9.87
C PRO A 463 16.54 19.19 -9.57
N GLU A 464 15.25 19.15 -9.89
CA GLU A 464 14.29 20.25 -9.62
C GLU A 464 13.41 19.99 -8.40
N LEU A 465 13.67 18.91 -7.66
CA LEU A 465 12.85 18.48 -6.52
C LEU A 465 12.72 19.58 -5.46
N GLY A 466 13.79 20.31 -5.17
CA GLY A 466 13.83 21.38 -4.17
C GLY A 466 12.94 22.57 -4.52
N GLN A 467 12.90 22.96 -5.79
CA GLN A 467 12.13 24.12 -6.26
C GLN A 467 10.63 23.97 -6.03
N GLY A 468 10.10 22.74 -6.13
CA GLY A 468 8.69 22.45 -5.88
C GLY A 468 8.25 22.70 -4.43
N TYR A 469 9.17 22.62 -3.49
CA TYR A 469 8.88 22.68 -2.04
C TYR A 469 9.28 23.98 -1.37
N ILE A 470 10.19 24.79 -1.96
CA ILE A 470 10.67 26.00 -1.31
C ILE A 470 9.55 27.04 -1.10
N ILE A 471 8.68 27.22 -2.10
CA ILE A 471 7.56 28.17 -2.02
C ILE A 471 6.58 27.73 -0.93
N ASP A 472 6.19 26.46 -0.94
CA ASP A 472 5.25 25.91 0.03
C ASP A 472 5.84 26.01 1.47
N SER A 473 7.13 25.72 1.63
CA SER A 473 7.83 25.83 2.92
C SER A 473 7.92 27.28 3.42
N PHE A 474 8.14 28.23 2.52
CA PHE A 474 8.11 29.65 2.85
C PHE A 474 6.72 30.09 3.30
N LEU A 475 5.67 29.66 2.61
CA LEU A 475 4.28 29.93 3.00
C LEU A 475 3.95 29.36 4.39
N VAL A 476 4.45 28.15 4.70
CA VAL A 476 4.31 27.55 6.03
C VAL A 476 4.95 28.41 7.12
N VAL A 477 6.18 28.90 6.89
CA VAL A 477 6.90 29.71 7.88
C VAL A 477 6.21 31.06 8.10
N VAL A 478 5.77 31.70 7.03
CA VAL A 478 5.10 33.02 7.12
C VAL A 478 3.72 32.86 7.77
N LEU A 479 2.93 31.84 7.38
CA LEU A 479 1.62 31.55 7.98
C LEU A 479 1.76 31.20 9.46
N GLY A 480 2.75 30.39 9.81
CA GLY A 480 3.01 29.95 11.19
C GLY A 480 3.48 31.07 12.11
N GLY A 481 4.14 32.06 11.56
CA GLY A 481 4.84 33.12 12.26
C GLY A 481 6.34 32.86 12.37
N VAL A 482 7.13 33.78 11.86
CA VAL A 482 8.60 33.65 11.73
C VAL A 482 9.25 33.36 13.08
N GLY A 483 10.03 32.28 13.15
CA GLY A 483 10.75 31.88 14.36
C GLY A 483 9.91 31.16 15.43
N GLN A 484 8.64 30.86 15.16
CA GLN A 484 7.73 30.14 16.07
C GLN A 484 7.56 28.68 15.65
N LEU A 485 8.20 27.75 16.36
CA LEU A 485 8.12 26.31 16.06
C LEU A 485 6.68 25.77 16.09
N ALA A 486 5.89 26.15 17.12
CA ALA A 486 4.51 25.70 17.23
C ALA A 486 3.63 26.19 16.06
N GLY A 487 3.84 27.45 15.64
CA GLY A 487 3.16 28.02 14.48
C GLY A 487 3.51 27.31 13.19
N THR A 488 4.79 27.01 12.98
CA THR A 488 5.27 26.25 11.82
C THR A 488 4.64 24.86 11.75
N VAL A 489 4.52 24.16 12.88
CA VAL A 489 3.85 22.83 12.95
C VAL A 489 2.39 22.91 12.52
N VAL A 490 1.62 23.83 13.12
CA VAL A 490 0.19 23.99 12.80
C VAL A 490 0.02 24.40 11.33
N ALA A 491 0.81 25.35 10.83
CA ALA A 491 0.76 25.79 9.45
C ALA A 491 1.09 24.68 8.45
N ALA A 492 2.14 23.88 8.71
CA ALA A 492 2.57 22.79 7.84
C ALA A 492 1.48 21.72 7.67
N PHE A 493 0.90 21.26 8.78
CA PHE A 493 -0.17 20.26 8.72
C PHE A 493 -1.45 20.83 8.11
N SER A 494 -1.83 22.07 8.46
CA SER A 494 -2.99 22.72 7.88
C SER A 494 -2.87 22.87 6.36
N LEU A 495 -1.72 23.33 5.86
CA LEU A 495 -1.46 23.46 4.43
C LEU A 495 -1.37 22.10 3.72
N GLY A 496 -0.74 21.11 4.34
CA GLY A 496 -0.66 19.76 3.80
C GLY A 496 -2.05 19.13 3.60
N ILE A 497 -2.92 19.23 4.61
CA ILE A 497 -4.30 18.72 4.55
C ILE A 497 -5.11 19.52 3.53
N LEU A 498 -5.05 20.86 3.59
CA LEU A 498 -5.81 21.72 2.69
C LEU A 498 -5.44 21.47 1.22
N ASN A 499 -4.15 21.29 0.93
CA ASN A 499 -3.68 20.97 -0.42
C ASN A 499 -4.29 19.66 -0.92
N LYS A 500 -4.27 18.60 -0.10
CA LYS A 500 -4.78 17.27 -0.49
C LYS A 500 -6.30 17.17 -0.54
N VAL A 501 -7.02 18.03 0.17
CA VAL A 501 -8.49 18.13 0.06
C VAL A 501 -8.91 18.92 -1.19
N LEU A 502 -8.16 19.96 -1.57
CA LEU A 502 -8.48 20.77 -2.75
C LEU A 502 -8.05 20.12 -4.07
N GLU A 503 -6.94 19.37 -4.07
CA GLU A 503 -6.35 18.76 -5.26
C GLU A 503 -7.33 17.91 -6.10
N PRO A 504 -8.15 17.01 -5.52
CA PRO A 504 -9.11 16.21 -6.28
C PRO A 504 -10.29 17.03 -6.85
N GLN A 505 -10.63 18.18 -6.24
CA GLN A 505 -11.80 18.97 -6.62
C GLN A 505 -11.51 19.96 -7.73
N ILE A 506 -10.36 20.64 -7.67
CA ILE A 506 -10.01 21.74 -8.57
C ILE A 506 -8.68 21.52 -9.32
N GLY A 507 -8.02 20.38 -9.08
CA GLY A 507 -6.72 20.06 -9.66
C GLY A 507 -5.53 20.64 -8.89
N ALA A 508 -4.35 20.04 -9.09
CA ALA A 508 -3.15 20.37 -8.32
C ALA A 508 -2.66 21.83 -8.51
N VAL A 509 -2.74 22.36 -9.73
CA VAL A 509 -2.26 23.71 -10.05
C VAL A 509 -3.20 24.78 -9.51
N LEU A 510 -4.50 24.66 -9.76
CA LEU A 510 -5.49 25.61 -9.26
C LEU A 510 -5.58 25.56 -7.73
N GLY A 511 -5.43 24.37 -7.13
CA GLY A 511 -5.36 24.18 -5.68
C GLY A 511 -4.25 25.00 -5.05
N LYS A 512 -3.04 24.96 -5.61
CA LYS A 512 -1.90 25.77 -5.13
C LYS A 512 -2.16 27.28 -5.27
N ILE A 513 -2.76 27.71 -6.38
CA ILE A 513 -3.10 29.12 -6.59
C ILE A 513 -4.12 29.60 -5.54
N VAL A 514 -5.18 28.82 -5.29
CA VAL A 514 -6.19 29.15 -4.27
C VAL A 514 -5.56 29.24 -2.88
N ILE A 515 -4.69 28.29 -2.51
CA ILE A 515 -3.96 28.32 -1.24
C ILE A 515 -3.10 29.59 -1.14
N LEU A 516 -2.35 29.92 -2.18
CA LEU A 516 -1.52 31.13 -2.21
C LEU A 516 -2.35 32.39 -1.98
N VAL A 517 -3.47 32.54 -2.71
CA VAL A 517 -4.38 33.69 -2.54
C VAL A 517 -4.94 33.75 -1.12
N LEU A 518 -5.37 32.61 -0.58
CA LEU A 518 -5.91 32.52 0.78
C LEU A 518 -4.87 32.95 1.83
N ILE A 519 -3.62 32.53 1.67
CA ILE A 519 -2.53 32.91 2.58
C ILE A 519 -2.21 34.41 2.44
N VAL A 520 -2.16 34.97 1.24
CA VAL A 520 -1.93 36.40 1.02
C VAL A 520 -3.04 37.22 1.70
N LEU A 521 -4.31 36.84 1.55
CA LEU A 521 -5.43 37.49 2.23
C LEU A 521 -5.34 37.36 3.76
N PHE A 522 -4.88 36.20 4.25
CA PHE A 522 -4.66 35.99 5.69
C PHE A 522 -3.55 36.91 6.24
N ILE A 523 -2.42 37.00 5.54
CA ILE A 523 -1.28 37.84 5.94
C ILE A 523 -1.66 39.33 5.93
N GLN A 524 -2.49 39.79 4.98
CA GLN A 524 -3.00 41.16 4.97
C GLN A 524 -3.80 41.49 6.24
N LYS A 525 -4.54 40.52 6.79
CA LYS A 525 -5.28 40.71 8.05
C LYS A 525 -4.44 40.48 9.30
N ARG A 526 -3.46 39.55 9.23
CA ARG A 526 -2.57 39.18 10.35
C ARG A 526 -1.12 39.05 9.88
N PRO A 527 -0.39 40.19 9.74
CA PRO A 527 0.98 40.18 9.23
C PRO A 527 1.98 39.42 10.13
N GLN A 528 1.64 39.18 11.39
CA GLN A 528 2.45 38.43 12.33
C GLN A 528 2.28 36.90 12.25
N GLY A 529 1.43 36.38 11.36
CA GLY A 529 1.11 34.97 11.25
C GLY A 529 0.12 34.48 12.33
N LEU A 530 0.01 33.14 12.46
CA LEU A 530 -0.88 32.50 13.45
C LEU A 530 -0.43 32.76 14.89
N PHE A 531 0.88 32.75 15.11
CA PHE A 531 1.50 32.92 16.42
C PHE A 531 2.45 34.12 16.41
N ALA A 532 2.00 35.22 16.96
CA ALA A 532 2.82 36.44 17.07
C ALA A 532 4.00 36.23 18.03
N PHE A 533 5.18 36.71 17.67
CA PHE A 533 6.35 36.70 18.54
C PHE A 533 6.16 37.80 19.61
N LYS A 534 5.95 37.42 20.88
CA LYS A 534 5.90 38.36 21.99
C LYS A 534 7.32 38.83 22.29
N GLY A 535 7.74 40.00 21.78
CA GLY A 535 9.01 40.58 22.16
C GLY A 535 9.81 41.35 21.09
N ARG A 536 9.39 41.34 19.83
CA ARG A 536 10.00 42.17 18.79
C ARG A 536 9.10 43.36 18.50
N VAL A 537 9.41 44.51 19.06
CA VAL A 537 8.93 45.79 18.54
C VAL A 537 9.75 46.00 17.26
N ILE A 538 9.11 45.84 16.10
CA ILE A 538 9.69 46.27 14.82
C ILE A 538 9.26 47.72 14.70
N ASP A 539 10.19 48.66 15.03
CA ASP A 539 10.12 50.04 14.60
C ASP A 539 10.54 50.11 13.13
#